data_d993777de5b0455c199162afddedc81a
#
_entry.id   d993777de5b0455c199162afddedc81a
#
_cell.length_a   1.000
_cell.length_b   1.000
_cell.length_c   1.000
_cell.angle_alpha   90.00
_cell.angle_beta   90.00
_cell.angle_gamma   90.00
#
_symmetry.space_group_name_H-M   'P 1'
#
loop_
_entity.id
_entity.type
_entity.pdbx_description
1 polymer ?
#
loop_
_entity_poly.entity_id
_entity_poly.type
_entity_poly.pdbx_seq_one_letter_code
_entity_poly.pdbx_strand_id
1 'polypeptide(L)'
;MSLQHTEAASDGPLIPRPERTPAALRAACAVVAPQLLALYDQAKEQALAEAVEHGSLTPVHAYLSHWAALLEIERHPETAKRYHRAEYLAQIATEPEQARAHLAVAGAIYRDAARAVRAE
;
A
#
# COMPACT_ATOMS: atom_id res chain seq x y z
N MET A 1 5.27 31.15 14.30
CA MET A 1 5.92 30.72 13.15
C MET A 1 6.10 29.20 13.11
N SER A 2 6.42 28.58 14.16
CA SER A 2 6.63 27.15 14.11
C SER A 2 5.35 26.37 13.89
N LEU A 3 4.21 26.92 14.17
CA LEU A 3 2.97 26.17 14.00
C LEU A 3 2.72 25.81 12.55
N GLN A 4 3.04 26.73 11.66
CA GLN A 4 2.84 26.41 10.25
C GLN A 4 3.78 25.33 9.79
N HIS A 5 4.99 25.33 10.29
CA HIS A 5 5.92 24.27 9.93
C HIS A 5 5.44 22.92 10.39
N THR A 6 4.83 22.88 11.57
CA THR A 6 4.29 21.64 12.08
C THR A 6 3.18 21.10 11.18
N GLU A 7 2.30 21.99 10.73
CA GLU A 7 1.23 21.57 9.84
C GLU A 7 1.77 21.09 8.51
N ALA A 8 2.73 21.81 7.96
CA ALA A 8 3.31 21.40 6.70
C ALA A 8 3.99 20.03 6.83
N ALA A 9 4.67 19.80 7.95
CA ALA A 9 5.32 18.53 8.17
C ALA A 9 4.32 17.40 8.27
N SER A 10 3.14 17.65 8.88
CA SER A 10 2.15 16.61 9.04
C SER A 10 1.46 16.24 7.73
N ASP A 11 1.54 17.12 6.72
CA ASP A 11 0.96 16.85 5.42
C ASP A 11 1.88 16.08 4.50
N GLY A 12 3.15 15.97 4.85
CA GLY A 12 4.13 15.29 4.02
C GLY A 12 4.15 13.79 4.26
N PRO A 13 4.92 13.08 3.44
CA PRO A 13 5.05 11.64 3.64
C PRO A 13 5.79 11.32 4.93
N LEU A 14 5.43 10.21 5.54
CA LEU A 14 6.05 9.78 6.79
C LEU A 14 7.48 9.31 6.60
N ILE A 15 7.77 8.72 5.45
CA ILE A 15 9.10 8.23 5.10
C ILE A 15 9.32 8.47 3.60
N PRO A 16 10.57 8.47 3.16
CA PRO A 16 10.84 8.48 1.71
C PRO A 16 10.29 7.21 1.08
N ARG A 17 10.06 7.25 -0.24
CA ARG A 17 9.61 6.07 -0.95
C ARG A 17 10.68 4.99 -0.84
N PRO A 18 10.33 3.79 -0.35
CA PRO A 18 11.32 2.73 -0.22
C PRO A 18 11.71 2.17 -1.58
N GLU A 19 12.91 1.62 -1.64
CA GLU A 19 13.31 0.85 -2.82
C GLU A 19 12.45 -0.38 -2.93
N ARG A 20 12.32 -0.87 -4.16
CA ARG A 20 11.46 -2.02 -4.42
C ARG A 20 12.23 -3.32 -4.25
N THR A 21 12.65 -3.56 -3.01
CA THR A 21 13.33 -4.79 -2.61
C THR A 21 12.62 -5.35 -1.39
N PRO A 22 12.72 -6.66 -1.17
CA PRO A 22 12.05 -7.25 0.00
C PRO A 22 12.46 -6.61 1.31
N ALA A 23 13.74 -6.35 1.50
CA ALA A 23 14.22 -5.79 2.76
C ALA A 23 13.72 -4.36 2.96
N ALA A 24 13.80 -3.53 1.91
CA ALA A 24 13.39 -2.14 2.02
C ALA A 24 11.89 -2.02 2.23
N LEU A 25 11.11 -2.85 1.52
CA LEU A 25 9.66 -2.83 1.68
C LEU A 25 9.25 -3.31 3.07
N ARG A 26 9.94 -4.33 3.60
CA ARG A 26 9.61 -4.81 4.94
C ARG A 26 9.90 -3.75 5.98
N ALA A 27 11.05 -3.07 5.85
CA ALA A 27 11.41 -2.02 6.80
C ALA A 27 10.41 -0.87 6.75
N ALA A 28 9.98 -0.48 5.54
CA ALA A 28 8.98 0.57 5.39
C ALA A 28 7.65 0.14 6.02
N CYS A 29 7.23 -1.09 5.78
CA CYS A 29 5.99 -1.62 6.35
C CYS A 29 6.02 -1.55 7.88
N ALA A 30 7.14 -1.92 8.48
CA ALA A 30 7.25 -1.89 9.93
C ALA A 30 7.07 -0.49 10.50
N VAL A 31 7.43 0.54 9.73
CA VAL A 31 7.31 1.92 10.18
C VAL A 31 5.92 2.48 9.94
N VAL A 32 5.42 2.37 8.71
CA VAL A 32 4.19 3.07 8.34
C VAL A 32 2.93 2.22 8.48
N ALA A 33 3.05 0.91 8.53
CA ALA A 33 1.89 0.03 8.61
C ALA A 33 2.24 -1.26 9.35
N PRO A 34 2.67 -1.15 10.62
CA PRO A 34 3.10 -2.35 11.35
C PRO A 34 2.01 -3.40 11.47
N GLN A 35 0.74 -3.01 11.40
CA GLN A 35 -0.36 -3.96 11.45
C GLN A 35 -0.42 -4.86 10.22
N LEU A 36 0.27 -4.49 9.14
CA LEU A 36 0.31 -5.29 7.93
C LEU A 36 1.54 -6.18 7.83
N LEU A 37 2.42 -6.13 8.83
CA LEU A 37 3.71 -6.82 8.72
C LEU A 37 3.55 -8.33 8.59
N ALA A 38 2.62 -8.91 9.33
CA ALA A 38 2.38 -10.35 9.24
C ALA A 38 1.88 -10.73 7.84
N LEU A 39 0.98 -9.92 7.28
CA LEU A 39 0.51 -10.15 5.91
C LEU A 39 1.64 -10.01 4.90
N TYR A 40 2.50 -9.04 5.12
CA TYR A 40 3.65 -8.85 4.24
C TYR A 40 4.54 -10.10 4.23
N ASP A 41 4.86 -10.61 5.42
CA ASP A 41 5.72 -11.79 5.51
C ASP A 41 5.07 -13.01 4.87
N GLN A 42 3.76 -13.18 5.05
CA GLN A 42 3.02 -14.26 4.39
C GLN A 42 3.07 -14.14 2.87
N ALA A 43 2.84 -12.93 2.37
CA ALA A 43 2.82 -12.70 0.93
C ALA A 43 4.19 -13.00 0.31
N LYS A 44 5.26 -12.61 1.01
CA LYS A 44 6.60 -12.88 0.53
C LYS A 44 6.88 -14.38 0.47
N GLU A 45 6.53 -15.11 1.52
CA GLU A 45 6.75 -16.54 1.55
C GLU A 45 5.97 -17.25 0.45
N GLN A 46 4.73 -16.83 0.26
CA GLN A 46 3.90 -17.43 -0.77
C GLN A 46 4.46 -17.16 -2.16
N ALA A 47 4.92 -15.93 -2.40
CA ALA A 47 5.50 -15.58 -3.70
C ALA A 47 6.74 -16.41 -3.99
N LEU A 48 7.58 -16.62 -2.98
CA LEU A 48 8.78 -17.44 -3.14
C LEU A 48 8.43 -18.90 -3.41
N ALA A 49 7.44 -19.42 -2.69
CA ALA A 49 7.01 -20.80 -2.91
C ALA A 49 6.46 -21.00 -4.32
N GLU A 50 5.65 -20.05 -4.79
CA GLU A 50 5.12 -20.13 -6.14
C GLU A 50 6.22 -20.02 -7.21
N ALA A 51 7.21 -19.16 -6.95
CA ALA A 51 8.32 -19.00 -7.88
C ALA A 51 9.10 -20.30 -8.00
N VAL A 52 9.35 -20.98 -6.88
CA VAL A 52 10.05 -22.26 -6.91
C VAL A 52 9.22 -23.31 -7.61
N GLU A 53 7.92 -23.35 -7.33
CA GLU A 53 7.05 -24.37 -7.91
C GLU A 53 6.94 -24.22 -9.42
N HIS A 54 6.82 -22.99 -9.90
CA HIS A 54 6.58 -22.73 -11.32
C HIS A 54 7.84 -22.42 -12.11
N GLY A 55 8.98 -22.28 -11.43
CA GLY A 55 10.23 -21.95 -12.10
C GLY A 55 10.19 -20.58 -12.75
N SER A 56 9.52 -19.60 -12.12
CA SER A 56 9.32 -18.28 -12.68
C SER A 56 9.39 -17.23 -11.57
N LEU A 57 9.99 -16.08 -11.87
CA LEU A 57 10.04 -14.97 -10.94
C LEU A 57 8.79 -14.10 -11.00
N THR A 58 7.83 -14.41 -11.87
CA THR A 58 6.62 -13.60 -11.99
C THR A 58 5.90 -13.39 -10.66
N PRO A 59 5.70 -14.42 -9.81
CA PRO A 59 5.05 -14.19 -8.52
C PRO A 59 5.84 -13.23 -7.62
N VAL A 60 7.17 -13.28 -7.68
CA VAL A 60 7.99 -12.39 -6.87
C VAL A 60 7.85 -10.95 -7.33
N HIS A 61 7.88 -10.73 -8.65
CA HIS A 61 7.68 -9.39 -9.19
C HIS A 61 6.30 -8.84 -8.85
N ALA A 62 5.28 -9.69 -8.90
CA ALA A 62 3.93 -9.28 -8.58
C ALA A 62 3.82 -8.85 -7.10
N TYR A 63 4.43 -9.63 -6.20
CA TYR A 63 4.44 -9.29 -4.79
C TYR A 63 5.16 -7.97 -4.55
N LEU A 64 6.33 -7.77 -5.18
CA LEU A 64 7.07 -6.52 -5.01
C LEU A 64 6.28 -5.31 -5.50
N SER A 65 5.64 -5.43 -6.67
CA SER A 65 4.86 -4.33 -7.22
C SER A 65 3.66 -4.01 -6.36
N HIS A 66 2.97 -5.03 -5.89
CA HIS A 66 1.78 -4.84 -5.07
C HIS A 66 2.12 -4.13 -3.75
N TRP A 67 3.14 -4.62 -3.06
CA TRP A 67 3.49 -4.03 -1.77
C TRP A 67 4.13 -2.67 -1.90
N ALA A 68 4.85 -2.42 -3.01
CA ALA A 68 5.34 -1.07 -3.28
C ALA A 68 4.17 -0.09 -3.39
N ALA A 69 3.08 -0.50 -4.07
CA ALA A 69 1.91 0.36 -4.21
C ALA A 69 1.22 0.57 -2.87
N LEU A 70 1.04 -0.50 -2.08
CA LEU A 70 0.41 -0.37 -0.77
C LEU A 70 1.20 0.55 0.14
N LEU A 71 2.53 0.44 0.15
CA LEU A 71 3.34 1.28 1.00
C LEU A 71 3.42 2.71 0.49
N GLU A 72 3.24 2.91 -0.82
CA GLU A 72 3.09 4.26 -1.34
C GLU A 72 1.86 4.94 -0.73
N ILE A 73 0.76 4.18 -0.60
CA ILE A 73 -0.44 4.70 0.04
C ILE A 73 -0.16 4.99 1.51
N GLU A 74 0.42 4.02 2.22
CA GLU A 74 0.57 4.12 3.67
C GLU A 74 1.53 5.21 4.11
N ARG A 75 2.51 5.56 3.29
CA ARG A 75 3.44 6.60 3.68
C ARG A 75 2.85 8.00 3.57
N HIS A 76 1.68 8.15 2.94
CA HIS A 76 0.97 9.43 2.85
C HIS A 76 -0.26 9.35 3.75
N PRO A 77 -0.23 9.98 4.93
CA PRO A 77 -1.31 9.79 5.93
C PRO A 77 -2.70 10.10 5.41
N GLU A 78 -2.86 11.19 4.65
CA GLU A 78 -4.19 11.55 4.18
C GLU A 78 -4.70 10.57 3.12
N THR A 79 -3.81 10.13 2.24
CA THR A 79 -4.18 9.13 1.25
C THR A 79 -4.54 7.82 1.92
N ALA A 80 -3.76 7.42 2.91
CA ALA A 80 -4.03 6.18 3.65
C ALA A 80 -5.39 6.24 4.33
N LYS A 81 -5.73 7.36 4.94
CA LYS A 81 -7.04 7.53 5.58
C LYS A 81 -8.16 7.37 4.58
N ARG A 82 -8.05 8.00 3.42
CA ARG A 82 -9.08 7.91 2.39
C ARG A 82 -9.21 6.48 1.87
N TYR A 83 -8.10 5.80 1.70
CA TYR A 83 -8.09 4.43 1.21
C TYR A 83 -8.76 3.50 2.20
N HIS A 84 -8.36 3.57 3.47
CA HIS A 84 -8.93 2.70 4.50
C HIS A 84 -10.40 3.00 4.74
N ARG A 85 -10.79 4.29 4.67
CA ARG A 85 -12.19 4.64 4.81
C ARG A 85 -13.02 4.04 3.68
N ALA A 86 -12.52 4.12 2.45
CA ALA A 86 -13.26 3.56 1.31
C ALA A 86 -13.41 2.04 1.45
N GLU A 87 -12.36 1.36 1.89
CA GLU A 87 -12.44 -0.08 2.10
C GLU A 87 -13.45 -0.43 3.18
N TYR A 88 -13.41 0.32 4.28
CA TYR A 88 -14.33 0.08 5.39
C TYR A 88 -15.78 0.30 4.96
N LEU A 89 -16.04 1.41 4.27
CA LEU A 89 -17.39 1.71 3.82
C LEU A 89 -17.90 0.68 2.82
N ALA A 90 -17.03 0.14 1.99
CA ALA A 90 -17.41 -0.94 1.08
C ALA A 90 -17.85 -2.18 1.84
N GLN A 91 -17.17 -2.48 2.95
CA GLN A 91 -17.47 -3.69 3.74
C GLN A 91 -18.81 -3.58 4.45
N ILE A 92 -19.17 -2.38 4.93
CA ILE A 92 -20.41 -2.22 5.69
C ILE A 92 -21.59 -1.79 4.83
N ALA A 93 -21.37 -1.55 3.54
CA ALA A 93 -22.46 -1.12 2.65
C ALA A 93 -23.49 -2.23 2.53
N THR A 94 -24.76 -1.85 2.66
CA THR A 94 -25.88 -2.80 2.55
C THR A 94 -26.36 -2.95 1.12
N GLU A 95 -26.09 -1.94 0.28
CA GLU A 95 -26.50 -1.95 -1.13
C GLU A 95 -25.31 -2.25 -2.02
N PRO A 96 -25.46 -3.17 -2.99
CA PRO A 96 -24.33 -3.50 -3.88
C PRO A 96 -23.78 -2.30 -4.63
N GLU A 97 -24.62 -1.35 -5.01
CA GLU A 97 -24.16 -0.18 -5.71
C GLU A 97 -23.28 0.71 -4.85
N GLN A 98 -23.64 0.83 -3.58
CA GLN A 98 -22.82 1.60 -2.65
C GLN A 98 -21.47 0.94 -2.43
N ALA A 99 -21.48 -0.38 -2.29
CA ALA A 99 -20.22 -1.12 -2.13
C ALA A 99 -19.31 -0.89 -3.33
N ARG A 100 -19.88 -0.98 -4.55
CA ARG A 100 -19.10 -0.76 -5.76
C ARG A 100 -18.54 0.65 -5.84
N ALA A 101 -19.31 1.64 -5.41
CA ALA A 101 -18.86 3.02 -5.43
C ALA A 101 -17.64 3.21 -4.50
N HIS A 102 -17.71 2.63 -3.30
CA HIS A 102 -16.59 2.74 -2.36
C HIS A 102 -15.38 1.96 -2.85
N LEU A 103 -15.59 0.78 -3.43
CA LEU A 103 -14.49 0.01 -4.02
C LEU A 103 -13.84 0.75 -5.18
N ALA A 104 -14.63 1.51 -5.94
CA ALA A 104 -14.08 2.30 -7.05
C ALA A 104 -13.14 3.39 -6.51
N VAL A 105 -13.49 4.00 -5.38
CA VAL A 105 -12.62 5.00 -4.76
C VAL A 105 -11.31 4.36 -4.32
N ALA A 106 -11.38 3.24 -3.62
CA ALA A 106 -10.18 2.54 -3.18
C ALA A 106 -9.34 2.10 -4.38
N GLY A 107 -9.99 1.58 -5.40
CA GLY A 107 -9.29 1.15 -6.62
C GLY A 107 -8.56 2.27 -7.32
N ALA A 108 -9.17 3.46 -7.37
CA ALA A 108 -8.52 4.61 -7.99
C ALA A 108 -7.28 5.03 -7.20
N ILE A 109 -7.37 5.03 -5.88
CA ILE A 109 -6.22 5.35 -5.04
C ILE A 109 -5.10 4.35 -5.27
N TYR A 110 -5.45 3.08 -5.30
CA TYR A 110 -4.45 2.03 -5.53
C TYR A 110 -3.79 2.18 -6.89
N ARG A 111 -4.57 2.43 -7.93
CA ARG A 111 -4.02 2.57 -9.29
C ARG A 111 -3.10 3.78 -9.39
N ASP A 112 -3.43 4.88 -8.71
CA ASP A 112 -2.57 6.05 -8.69
C ASP A 112 -1.25 5.73 -8.00
N ALA A 113 -1.30 5.01 -6.89
CA ALA A 113 -0.10 4.61 -6.18
C ALA A 113 0.76 3.67 -7.01
N ALA A 114 0.13 2.69 -7.67
CA ALA A 114 0.85 1.76 -8.53
C ALA A 114 1.53 2.49 -9.68
N ARG A 115 0.86 3.49 -10.24
CA ARG A 115 1.44 4.31 -11.30
C ARG A 115 2.63 5.11 -10.80
N ALA A 116 2.52 5.67 -9.60
CA ALA A 116 3.59 6.48 -9.03
C ALA A 116 4.86 5.67 -8.82
N VAL A 117 4.75 4.44 -8.31
CA VAL A 117 5.93 3.63 -8.05
C VAL A 117 6.53 3.09 -9.34
N ARG A 118 5.74 2.92 -10.40
CA ARG A 118 6.27 2.47 -11.68
C ARG A 118 7.01 3.59 -12.43
N ALA A 119 6.66 4.83 -12.16
CA ALA A 119 7.28 5.97 -12.84
C ALA A 119 8.72 6.17 -12.42
N GLU A 120 9.16 5.52 -11.38
CA GLU A 120 10.56 5.58 -10.94
C GLU A 120 11.47 4.61 -11.69
#